data_9fcce9e9bdba7fabb240ffbb4dda309d
#
_entry.id   9fcce9e9bdba7fabb240ffbb4dda309d
#
_cell.length_a   1.000
_cell.length_b   1.000
_cell.length_c   1.000
_cell.angle_alpha   90.00
_cell.angle_beta   90.00
_cell.angle_gamma   90.00
#
_symmetry.space_group_name_H-M   'P 1'
#
loop_
_entity.id
_entity.type
_entity.pdbx_description
1 polymer ?
#
loop_
_entity_poly.entity_id
_entity_poly.type
_entity_poly.pdbx_seq_one_letter_code
_entity_poly.pdbx_strand_id
1 'polypeptide(L)'
;NDCYYCGIRKSNSQVDRYRLTMDQILACADEGYVLGFRTFVLQGGEDGGFSDEAIADIVRCIKERYPDCAVTLSFGEHPYETYRLWRMAGADRYLLRHETADRVHYERLHPDSMSYDNRVRCLYDLKSLGYQVGSGFMVGSPYQTPVNLAEDLHFLAKLQPQMIGIGPYVPHKETPFAKMEQGTVRQTLVMISMLRLMFPKALIPSTTSLGTIAADGRERGFMHGANVVMPNLSPVSVRKKYELYDNKICTGEESAQCRGCLDRRAEAFGFQIVVDRGDYIS
;
A
#
# COMPACT_ATOMS: atom_id res chain seq x y z
N ASN A 1 7.93 3.30 -12.69
CA ASN A 1 7.66 1.99 -13.26
C ASN A 1 6.51 2.00 -14.27
N ASP A 2 6.40 0.92 -15.06
CA ASP A 2 5.44 0.84 -16.16
C ASP A 2 4.57 -0.44 -16.10
N CYS A 3 4.18 -0.84 -14.89
CA CYS A 3 3.35 -2.02 -14.65
C CYS A 3 2.07 -1.97 -15.48
N TYR A 4 1.71 -3.07 -16.15
CA TYR A 4 0.63 -3.12 -17.14
C TYR A 4 -0.78 -2.94 -16.54
N TYR A 5 -0.92 -3.05 -15.23
CA TYR A 5 -2.18 -2.91 -14.49
C TYR A 5 -2.38 -1.54 -13.85
N CYS A 6 -1.36 -0.67 -13.82
CA CYS A 6 -1.37 0.55 -13.01
C CYS A 6 -1.83 1.76 -13.82
N GLY A 7 -2.90 2.44 -13.37
CA GLY A 7 -3.41 3.65 -14.03
C GLY A 7 -2.40 4.78 -14.10
N ILE A 8 -1.48 4.88 -13.15
CA ILE A 8 -0.43 5.92 -13.13
C ILE A 8 0.90 5.44 -13.73
N ARG A 9 0.91 4.36 -14.51
CA ARG A 9 2.10 3.85 -15.19
C ARG A 9 2.80 4.91 -16.03
N LYS A 10 4.13 4.77 -16.21
CA LYS A 10 4.97 5.76 -16.92
C LYS A 10 4.45 6.08 -18.32
N SER A 11 4.04 5.08 -19.08
CA SER A 11 3.56 5.23 -20.47
C SER A 11 2.15 5.79 -20.57
N ASN A 12 1.40 5.95 -19.47
CA ASN A 12 0.10 6.61 -19.50
C ASN A 12 0.27 8.12 -19.57
N SER A 13 0.06 8.70 -20.76
CA SER A 13 0.15 10.14 -21.01
C SER A 13 -1.12 10.92 -20.60
N GLN A 14 -2.20 10.23 -20.25
CA GLN A 14 -3.46 10.86 -19.85
C GLN A 14 -3.51 11.21 -18.37
N VAL A 15 -2.48 10.86 -17.58
CA VAL A 15 -2.42 11.12 -16.16
C VAL A 15 -1.90 12.53 -15.89
N ASP A 16 -2.69 13.33 -15.19
CA ASP A 16 -2.24 14.61 -14.64
C ASP A 16 -1.36 14.36 -13.39
N ARG A 17 -0.04 14.33 -13.60
CA ARG A 17 0.95 14.02 -12.55
C ARG A 17 1.18 15.22 -11.65
N TYR A 18 1.42 14.94 -10.37
CA TYR A 18 1.74 15.97 -9.40
C TYR A 18 2.85 15.51 -8.45
N ARG A 19 3.52 16.47 -7.83
CA ARG A 19 4.43 16.26 -6.70
C ARG A 19 4.05 17.23 -5.60
N LEU A 20 3.94 16.73 -4.38
CA LEU A 20 3.78 17.58 -3.20
C LEU A 20 5.15 18.16 -2.82
N THR A 21 5.15 19.41 -2.41
CA THR A 21 6.36 19.99 -1.79
C THR A 21 6.57 19.42 -0.38
N MET A 22 7.77 19.58 0.16
CA MET A 22 8.06 19.18 1.54
C MET A 22 7.06 19.81 2.53
N ASP A 23 6.80 21.12 2.39
CA ASP A 23 5.85 21.82 3.27
C ASP A 23 4.44 21.25 3.18
N GLN A 24 3.99 20.88 1.99
CA GLN A 24 2.68 20.25 1.80
C GLN A 24 2.62 18.85 2.45
N ILE A 25 3.71 18.08 2.37
CA ILE A 25 3.80 16.76 3.01
C ILE A 25 3.77 16.91 4.54
N LEU A 26 4.53 17.86 5.09
CA LEU A 26 4.56 18.14 6.51
C LEU A 26 3.21 18.65 7.01
N ALA A 27 2.53 19.52 6.26
CA ALA A 27 1.20 19.98 6.60
C ALA A 27 0.17 18.82 6.65
N CYS A 28 0.28 17.84 5.73
CA CYS A 28 -0.55 16.63 5.81
C CYS A 28 -0.25 15.79 7.07
N ALA A 29 1.01 15.71 7.50
CA ALA A 29 1.37 15.02 8.73
C ALA A 29 0.83 15.76 9.97
N ASP A 30 0.93 17.10 9.98
CA ASP A 30 0.40 17.96 11.05
C ASP A 30 -1.11 17.77 11.20
N GLU A 31 -1.86 17.83 10.09
CA GLU A 31 -3.30 17.56 10.08
C GLU A 31 -3.62 16.13 10.55
N GLY A 32 -2.89 15.15 10.03
CA GLY A 32 -3.07 13.74 10.39
C GLY A 32 -2.84 13.49 11.87
N TYR A 33 -1.84 14.13 12.48
CA TYR A 33 -1.56 14.01 13.91
C TYR A 33 -2.72 14.55 14.77
N VAL A 34 -3.26 15.72 14.40
CA VAL A 34 -4.43 16.33 15.06
C VAL A 34 -5.66 15.42 14.94
N LEU A 35 -5.86 14.77 13.80
CA LEU A 35 -6.93 13.80 13.57
C LEU A 35 -6.72 12.47 14.34
N GLY A 36 -5.58 12.31 15.03
CA GLY A 36 -5.27 11.15 15.87
C GLY A 36 -4.58 10.01 15.10
N PHE A 37 -4.09 10.20 13.89
CA PHE A 37 -3.27 9.20 13.22
C PHE A 37 -1.87 9.18 13.83
N ARG A 38 -1.29 7.98 13.97
CA ARG A 38 0.06 7.76 14.52
C ARG A 38 0.96 6.97 13.58
N THR A 39 0.50 6.78 12.34
CA THR A 39 1.30 6.23 11.25
C THR A 39 1.06 7.05 9.99
N PHE A 40 2.14 7.52 9.37
CA PHE A 40 2.11 8.22 8.11
C PHE A 40 2.73 7.35 7.02
N VAL A 41 1.97 7.14 5.95
CA VAL A 41 2.43 6.39 4.77
C VAL A 41 2.73 7.37 3.66
N LEU A 42 4.01 7.52 3.33
CA LEU A 42 4.47 8.27 2.18
C LEU A 42 4.53 7.34 0.99
N GLN A 43 3.59 7.51 0.08
CA GLN A 43 3.44 6.65 -1.09
C GLN A 43 3.54 7.45 -2.38
N GLY A 44 4.30 6.93 -3.32
CA GLY A 44 4.45 7.48 -4.66
C GLY A 44 4.75 6.39 -5.68
N GLY A 45 4.90 6.79 -6.95
CA GLY A 45 5.58 5.96 -7.93
C GLY A 45 7.10 6.06 -7.73
N GLU A 46 7.86 5.28 -8.49
CA GLU A 46 9.30 5.50 -8.63
C GLU A 46 9.51 6.80 -9.42
N ASP A 47 9.75 7.88 -8.72
CA ASP A 47 9.81 9.23 -9.26
C ASP A 47 11.18 9.86 -8.99
N GLY A 48 11.98 10.05 -10.02
CA GLY A 48 13.28 10.73 -9.94
C GLY A 48 13.21 12.24 -9.62
N GLY A 49 12.02 12.79 -9.36
CA GLY A 49 11.84 14.19 -8.95
C GLY A 49 12.13 14.44 -7.48
N PHE A 50 12.24 13.39 -6.66
CA PHE A 50 12.75 13.45 -5.30
C PHE A 50 14.12 12.80 -5.23
N SER A 51 15.12 13.48 -4.69
CA SER A 51 16.40 12.83 -4.36
C SER A 51 16.24 11.96 -3.10
N ASP A 52 17.16 11.03 -2.92
CA ASP A 52 17.17 10.16 -1.74
C ASP A 52 17.31 10.98 -0.45
N GLU A 53 18.12 12.05 -0.50
CA GLU A 53 18.32 12.99 0.61
C GLU A 53 17.03 13.77 0.93
N ALA A 54 16.31 14.23 -0.10
CA ALA A 54 15.06 14.97 0.11
C ALA A 54 14.01 14.09 0.84
N ILE A 55 13.91 12.81 0.49
CA ILE A 55 13.05 11.86 1.20
C ILE A 55 13.54 11.64 2.62
N ALA A 56 14.86 11.50 2.84
CA ALA A 56 15.44 11.37 4.17
C ALA A 56 15.15 12.59 5.04
N ASP A 57 15.24 13.81 4.48
CA ASP A 57 14.92 15.05 5.19
C ASP A 57 13.45 15.12 5.61
N ILE A 58 12.53 14.75 4.70
CA ILE A 58 11.10 14.66 5.02
C ILE A 58 10.86 13.69 6.19
N VAL A 59 11.49 12.51 6.16
CA VAL A 59 11.38 11.52 7.24
C VAL A 59 11.89 12.09 8.56
N ARG A 60 13.07 12.73 8.57
CA ARG A 60 13.65 13.35 9.77
C ARG A 60 12.70 14.40 10.34
N CYS A 61 12.21 15.32 9.52
CA CYS A 61 11.28 16.36 9.96
C CYS A 61 9.99 15.79 10.57
N ILE A 62 9.42 14.75 9.99
CA ILE A 62 8.24 14.10 10.58
C ILE A 62 8.59 13.45 11.92
N LYS A 63 9.72 12.77 12.03
CA LYS A 63 10.15 12.09 13.26
C LYS A 63 10.52 13.07 14.38
N GLU A 64 11.10 14.22 14.03
CA GLU A 64 11.40 15.28 14.99
C GLU A 64 10.13 15.94 15.54
N ARG A 65 9.13 16.19 14.68
CA ARG A 65 7.84 16.75 15.09
C ARG A 65 6.97 15.77 15.88
N TYR A 66 6.97 14.50 15.47
CA TYR A 66 6.07 13.45 15.95
C TYR A 66 6.85 12.17 16.25
N PRO A 67 7.68 12.14 17.32
CA PRO A 67 8.52 10.98 17.64
C PRO A 67 7.71 9.73 17.99
N ASP A 68 6.45 9.90 18.42
CA ASP A 68 5.49 8.84 18.69
C ASP A 68 4.81 8.27 17.43
N CYS A 69 5.06 8.84 16.26
CA CYS A 69 4.51 8.34 15.00
C CYS A 69 5.46 7.40 14.27
N ALA A 70 4.88 6.43 13.55
CA ALA A 70 5.62 5.62 12.58
C ALA A 70 5.59 6.26 11.20
N VAL A 71 6.71 6.20 10.49
CA VAL A 71 6.83 6.59 9.09
C VAL A 71 7.02 5.34 8.24
N THR A 72 6.09 5.13 7.31
CA THR A 72 6.12 4.05 6.32
C THR A 72 6.41 4.63 4.95
N LEU A 73 7.41 4.10 4.26
CA LEU A 73 7.74 4.48 2.89
C LEU A 73 7.20 3.45 1.89
N SER A 74 6.80 3.91 0.70
CA SER A 74 6.35 3.06 -0.40
C SER A 74 6.67 3.75 -1.74
N PHE A 75 7.95 3.74 -2.12
CA PHE A 75 8.49 4.42 -3.30
C PHE A 75 9.08 3.46 -4.34
N GLY A 76 8.78 2.15 -4.22
CA GLY A 76 9.23 1.14 -5.17
C GLY A 76 10.63 0.58 -4.88
N GLU A 77 11.37 0.28 -5.94
CA GLU A 77 12.65 -0.43 -5.89
C GLU A 77 13.82 0.55 -5.90
N HIS A 78 14.72 0.38 -4.91
CA HIS A 78 15.91 1.22 -4.77
C HIS A 78 17.15 0.37 -4.46
N PRO A 79 18.37 0.95 -4.59
CA PRO A 79 19.59 0.36 -4.09
C PRO A 79 19.56 0.21 -2.56
N TYR A 80 20.33 -0.75 -2.04
CA TYR A 80 20.47 -1.00 -0.61
C TYR A 80 20.84 0.26 0.20
N GLU A 81 21.75 1.09 -0.34
CA GLU A 81 22.23 2.30 0.33
C GLU A 81 21.14 3.37 0.46
N THR A 82 20.23 3.47 -0.51
CA THR A 82 19.06 4.34 -0.44
C THR A 82 18.13 3.92 0.69
N TYR A 83 17.82 2.62 0.78
CA TYR A 83 17.03 2.11 1.90
C TYR A 83 17.72 2.33 3.25
N ARG A 84 19.04 2.14 3.31
CA ARG A 84 19.84 2.39 4.51
C ARG A 84 19.77 3.86 4.93
N LEU A 85 19.91 4.80 3.98
CA LEU A 85 19.80 6.24 4.23
C LEU A 85 18.44 6.59 4.86
N TRP A 86 17.35 6.11 4.27
CA TRP A 86 16.01 6.39 4.79
C TRP A 86 15.75 5.73 6.15
N ARG A 87 16.30 4.53 6.36
CA ARG A 87 16.23 3.85 7.67
C ARG A 87 16.93 4.66 8.76
N MET A 88 18.12 5.16 8.46
CA MET A 88 18.89 6.03 9.38
C MET A 88 18.20 7.37 9.63
N ALA A 89 17.44 7.89 8.67
CA ALA A 89 16.62 9.09 8.84
C ALA A 89 15.42 8.87 9.77
N GLY A 90 15.09 7.62 10.11
CA GLY A 90 14.01 7.26 11.03
C GLY A 90 12.79 6.59 10.41
N ALA A 91 12.85 6.20 9.12
CA ALA A 91 11.77 5.41 8.53
C ALA A 91 11.63 4.06 9.26
N ASP A 92 10.42 3.77 9.72
CA ASP A 92 10.14 2.59 10.53
C ASP A 92 9.77 1.38 9.67
N ARG A 93 8.99 1.62 8.60
CA ARG A 93 8.39 0.59 7.76
C ARG A 93 8.59 0.89 6.29
N TYR A 94 8.60 -0.17 5.50
CA TYR A 94 8.61 -0.04 4.03
C TYR A 94 7.61 -1.01 3.41
N LEU A 95 6.72 -0.51 2.56
CA LEU A 95 5.75 -1.31 1.82
C LEU A 95 6.19 -1.47 0.37
N LEU A 96 6.53 -2.70 0.00
CA LEU A 96 6.87 -3.09 -1.37
C LEU A 96 6.16 -4.40 -1.71
N ARG A 97 5.09 -4.32 -2.48
CA ARG A 97 4.35 -5.52 -2.88
C ARG A 97 5.16 -6.34 -3.87
N HIS A 98 5.24 -7.65 -3.66
CA HIS A 98 5.88 -8.56 -4.62
C HIS A 98 5.02 -8.79 -5.87
N GLU A 99 3.72 -8.50 -5.80
CA GLU A 99 2.66 -8.57 -6.80
C GLU A 99 2.30 -10.01 -7.22
N THR A 100 3.26 -10.88 -7.37
CA THR A 100 3.14 -12.34 -7.51
C THR A 100 4.49 -12.99 -7.24
N ALA A 101 4.48 -14.18 -6.67
CA ALA A 101 5.68 -14.98 -6.42
C ALA A 101 6.07 -15.88 -7.62
N ASP A 102 5.20 -16.00 -8.60
CA ASP A 102 5.45 -16.72 -9.85
C ASP A 102 6.16 -15.81 -10.85
N ARG A 103 7.37 -16.21 -11.28
CA ARG A 103 8.17 -15.44 -12.24
C ARG A 103 7.46 -15.24 -13.58
N VAL A 104 6.84 -16.28 -14.12
CA VAL A 104 6.15 -16.22 -15.43
C VAL A 104 4.94 -15.29 -15.35
N HIS A 105 4.21 -15.35 -14.23
CA HIS A 105 3.11 -14.44 -13.99
C HIS A 105 3.59 -13.01 -13.79
N TYR A 106 4.72 -12.79 -13.09
CA TYR A 106 5.32 -11.46 -12.91
C TYR A 106 5.68 -10.81 -14.26
N GLU A 107 6.29 -11.56 -15.17
CA GLU A 107 6.65 -11.10 -16.52
C GLU A 107 5.43 -10.74 -17.36
N ARG A 108 4.28 -11.37 -17.13
CA ARG A 108 3.01 -11.01 -17.79
C ARG A 108 2.40 -9.72 -17.25
N LEU A 109 2.68 -9.36 -16.00
CA LEU A 109 2.15 -8.16 -15.33
C LEU A 109 3.03 -6.92 -15.52
N HIS A 110 4.30 -7.12 -15.91
CA HIS A 110 5.32 -6.08 -15.96
C HIS A 110 6.09 -6.08 -17.28
N PRO A 111 6.63 -4.94 -17.69
CA PRO A 111 7.52 -4.90 -18.86
C PRO A 111 8.88 -5.57 -18.58
N ASP A 112 9.58 -5.97 -19.62
CA ASP A 112 10.89 -6.64 -19.56
C ASP A 112 11.98 -5.84 -18.82
N SER A 113 11.79 -4.53 -18.69
CA SER A 113 12.68 -3.66 -17.92
C SER A 113 12.54 -3.83 -16.39
N MET A 114 11.52 -4.54 -15.93
CA MET A 114 11.29 -4.82 -14.50
C MET A 114 11.68 -6.26 -14.17
N SER A 115 12.53 -6.44 -13.17
CA SER A 115 13.07 -7.74 -12.79
C SER A 115 12.38 -8.29 -11.55
N TYR A 116 11.86 -9.51 -11.64
CA TYR A 116 11.36 -10.27 -10.49
C TYR A 116 12.45 -10.44 -9.41
N ASP A 117 13.67 -10.80 -9.81
CA ASP A 117 14.77 -11.00 -8.86
C ASP A 117 15.14 -9.71 -8.13
N ASN A 118 15.12 -8.57 -8.84
CA ASN A 118 15.36 -7.28 -8.20
C ASN A 118 14.27 -6.94 -7.19
N ARG A 119 13.00 -7.22 -7.50
CA ARG A 119 11.87 -7.04 -6.56
C ARG A 119 12.07 -7.87 -5.29
N VAL A 120 12.43 -9.12 -5.43
CA VAL A 120 12.70 -10.04 -4.30
C VAL A 120 13.91 -9.58 -3.51
N ARG A 121 15.02 -9.22 -4.18
CA ARG A 121 16.21 -8.65 -3.53
C ARG A 121 15.86 -7.46 -2.65
N CYS A 122 15.13 -6.49 -3.19
CA CYS A 122 14.71 -5.30 -2.44
C CYS A 122 13.97 -5.65 -1.14
N LEU A 123 13.08 -6.64 -1.15
CA LEU A 123 12.36 -7.08 0.05
C LEU A 123 13.29 -7.65 1.12
N TYR A 124 14.30 -8.44 0.73
CA TYR A 124 15.27 -8.97 1.67
C TYR A 124 16.28 -7.91 2.14
N ASP A 125 16.66 -6.96 1.29
CA ASP A 125 17.47 -5.80 1.68
C ASP A 125 16.76 -4.98 2.78
N LEU A 126 15.48 -4.66 2.57
CA LEU A 126 14.66 -3.96 3.56
C LEU A 126 14.59 -4.72 4.89
N LYS A 127 14.42 -6.04 4.83
CA LYS A 127 14.39 -6.89 6.02
C LYS A 127 15.72 -6.88 6.74
N SER A 128 16.86 -6.99 6.03
CA SER A 128 18.19 -6.97 6.61
C SER A 128 18.55 -5.64 7.29
N LEU A 129 17.97 -4.53 6.81
CA LEU A 129 18.09 -3.19 7.39
C LEU A 129 17.18 -2.96 8.62
N GLY A 130 16.38 -3.94 9.02
CA GLY A 130 15.52 -3.86 10.20
C GLY A 130 14.26 -3.01 10.02
N TYR A 131 13.77 -2.85 8.78
CA TYR A 131 12.42 -2.32 8.56
C TYR A 131 11.36 -3.32 9.01
N GLN A 132 10.22 -2.83 9.49
CA GLN A 132 9.00 -3.60 9.44
C GLN A 132 8.55 -3.67 7.97
N VAL A 133 8.77 -4.83 7.35
CA VAL A 133 8.53 -4.99 5.90
C VAL A 133 7.07 -5.28 5.63
N GLY A 134 6.50 -4.52 4.69
CA GLY A 134 5.21 -4.80 4.09
C GLY A 134 5.37 -5.38 2.70
N SER A 135 4.62 -6.44 2.40
CA SER A 135 4.54 -7.02 1.07
C SER A 135 3.09 -7.37 0.70
N GLY A 136 2.86 -8.03 -0.41
CA GLY A 136 1.52 -8.44 -0.83
C GLY A 136 1.39 -8.62 -2.34
N PHE A 137 0.17 -8.90 -2.76
CA PHE A 137 -0.16 -9.21 -4.15
C PHE A 137 -1.58 -8.77 -4.50
N MET A 138 -1.92 -8.78 -5.79
CA MET A 138 -3.29 -8.57 -6.26
C MET A 138 -4.03 -9.91 -6.29
N VAL A 139 -5.32 -9.89 -5.95
CA VAL A 139 -6.20 -11.06 -6.04
C VAL A 139 -7.07 -10.95 -7.29
N GLY A 140 -7.04 -11.97 -8.14
CA GLY A 140 -7.74 -11.97 -9.42
C GLY A 140 -7.08 -11.08 -10.46
N SER A 141 -5.76 -10.91 -10.40
CA SER A 141 -5.00 -10.21 -11.44
C SER A 141 -5.03 -10.99 -12.76
N PRO A 142 -4.81 -10.32 -13.91
CA PRO A 142 -4.79 -11.00 -15.19
C PRO A 142 -3.89 -12.24 -15.19
N TYR A 143 -4.39 -13.34 -15.74
CA TYR A 143 -3.69 -14.64 -15.84
C TYR A 143 -3.41 -15.37 -14.52
N GLN A 144 -3.85 -14.84 -13.37
CA GLN A 144 -3.63 -15.47 -12.07
C GLN A 144 -4.39 -16.79 -11.96
N THR A 145 -3.74 -17.81 -11.46
CA THR A 145 -4.29 -19.15 -11.19
C THR A 145 -4.28 -19.43 -9.69
N PRO A 146 -5.00 -20.45 -9.20
CA PRO A 146 -4.89 -20.88 -7.81
C PRO A 146 -3.45 -21.29 -7.39
N VAL A 147 -2.64 -21.78 -8.34
CA VAL A 147 -1.23 -22.12 -8.08
C VAL A 147 -0.43 -20.88 -7.77
N ASN A 148 -0.61 -19.78 -8.53
CA ASN A 148 0.07 -18.51 -8.24
C ASN A 148 -0.28 -17.99 -6.84
N LEU A 149 -1.56 -18.09 -6.43
CA LEU A 149 -1.97 -17.70 -5.07
C LEU A 149 -1.31 -18.56 -3.99
N ALA A 150 -1.16 -19.87 -4.23
CA ALA A 150 -0.46 -20.77 -3.30
C ALA A 150 1.04 -20.40 -3.20
N GLU A 151 1.68 -20.08 -4.31
CA GLU A 151 3.07 -19.61 -4.34
C GLU A 151 3.25 -18.28 -3.61
N ASP A 152 2.29 -17.34 -3.77
CA ASP A 152 2.26 -16.08 -3.01
C ASP A 152 2.20 -16.32 -1.49
N LEU A 153 1.37 -17.26 -1.04
CA LEU A 153 1.31 -17.65 0.38
C LEU A 153 2.63 -18.28 0.87
N HIS A 154 3.23 -19.16 0.08
CA HIS A 154 4.54 -19.75 0.40
C HIS A 154 5.66 -18.72 0.44
N PHE A 155 5.66 -17.75 -0.49
CA PHE A 155 6.60 -16.65 -0.49
C PHE A 155 6.48 -15.80 0.78
N LEU A 156 5.26 -15.42 1.15
CA LEU A 156 5.01 -14.68 2.39
C LEU A 156 5.43 -15.48 3.63
N ALA A 157 5.19 -16.81 3.64
CA ALA A 157 5.64 -17.68 4.73
C ALA A 157 7.17 -17.70 4.88
N LYS A 158 7.93 -17.55 3.79
CA LYS A 158 9.41 -17.42 3.83
C LYS A 158 9.86 -16.01 4.19
N LEU A 159 9.23 -15.00 3.61
CA LEU A 159 9.58 -13.60 3.84
C LEU A 159 9.24 -13.15 5.27
N GLN A 160 8.16 -13.66 5.87
CA GLN A 160 7.67 -13.25 7.20
C GLN A 160 7.50 -11.72 7.31
N PRO A 161 6.66 -11.10 6.48
CA PRO A 161 6.45 -9.65 6.53
C PRO A 161 5.58 -9.26 7.73
N GLN A 162 5.76 -8.04 8.24
CA GLN A 162 4.96 -7.48 9.32
C GLN A 162 3.63 -6.88 8.83
N MET A 163 3.58 -6.48 7.55
CA MET A 163 2.36 -5.98 6.91
C MET A 163 2.10 -6.78 5.63
N ILE A 164 0.83 -7.12 5.37
CA ILE A 164 0.43 -7.85 4.16
C ILE A 164 -0.71 -7.12 3.49
N GLY A 165 -0.39 -6.43 2.38
CA GLY A 165 -1.36 -5.64 1.61
C GLY A 165 -1.87 -6.39 0.40
N ILE A 166 -3.09 -6.95 0.49
CA ILE A 166 -3.77 -7.55 -0.65
C ILE A 166 -5.09 -6.85 -0.95
N GLY A 167 -5.53 -6.95 -2.18
CA GLY A 167 -6.82 -6.43 -2.61
C GLY A 167 -7.20 -6.98 -3.97
N PRO A 168 -8.48 -6.90 -4.34
CA PRO A 168 -8.90 -7.33 -5.66
C PRO A 168 -8.24 -6.48 -6.74
N TYR A 169 -7.88 -7.11 -7.84
CA TYR A 169 -7.53 -6.40 -9.06
C TYR A 169 -8.75 -5.63 -9.56
N VAL A 170 -8.55 -4.36 -9.90
CA VAL A 170 -9.55 -3.51 -10.55
C VAL A 170 -8.90 -2.90 -11.78
N PRO A 171 -9.46 -3.08 -12.98
CA PRO A 171 -8.88 -2.55 -14.21
C PRO A 171 -8.88 -1.02 -14.23
N HIS A 172 -8.01 -0.44 -15.05
CA HIS A 172 -8.03 0.98 -15.39
C HIS A 172 -8.09 1.12 -16.91
N LYS A 173 -8.99 1.98 -17.39
CA LYS A 173 -9.29 2.17 -18.83
C LYS A 173 -8.08 2.51 -19.71
N GLU A 174 -7.08 3.19 -19.14
CA GLU A 174 -5.87 3.63 -19.85
C GLU A 174 -4.68 2.67 -19.61
N THR A 175 -4.96 1.38 -19.41
CA THR A 175 -3.92 0.35 -19.22
C THR A 175 -4.04 -0.77 -20.25
N PRO A 176 -2.95 -1.52 -20.51
CA PRO A 176 -3.03 -2.71 -21.34
C PRO A 176 -4.09 -3.72 -20.89
N PHE A 177 -4.43 -3.73 -19.61
CA PHE A 177 -5.38 -4.65 -19.01
C PHE A 177 -6.80 -4.06 -18.82
N ALA A 178 -7.13 -2.97 -19.52
CA ALA A 178 -8.43 -2.30 -19.41
C ALA A 178 -9.64 -3.22 -19.63
N LYS A 179 -9.49 -4.27 -20.43
CA LYS A 179 -10.58 -5.21 -20.77
C LYS A 179 -10.50 -6.54 -20.01
N MET A 180 -9.55 -6.67 -19.07
CA MET A 180 -9.43 -7.88 -18.26
C MET A 180 -10.47 -7.88 -17.14
N GLU A 181 -10.93 -9.06 -16.78
CA GLU A 181 -11.89 -9.22 -15.67
C GLU A 181 -11.29 -8.74 -14.36
N GLN A 182 -12.12 -8.06 -13.56
CA GLN A 182 -11.71 -7.65 -12.22
C GLN A 182 -11.71 -8.82 -11.25
N GLY A 183 -10.88 -8.74 -10.20
CA GLY A 183 -10.88 -9.67 -9.09
C GLY A 183 -12.18 -9.59 -8.29
N THR A 184 -12.49 -10.65 -7.53
CA THR A 184 -13.75 -10.75 -6.78
C THR A 184 -13.56 -10.44 -5.29
N VAL A 185 -14.61 -9.87 -4.67
CA VAL A 185 -14.68 -9.68 -3.21
C VAL A 185 -14.51 -11.01 -2.49
N ARG A 186 -15.26 -12.05 -2.92
CA ARG A 186 -15.24 -13.36 -2.28
C ARG A 186 -13.84 -13.96 -2.22
N GLN A 187 -13.13 -14.00 -3.34
CA GLN A 187 -11.77 -14.54 -3.40
C GLN A 187 -10.81 -13.73 -2.51
N THR A 188 -10.91 -12.40 -2.53
CA THR A 188 -10.07 -11.54 -1.70
C THR A 188 -10.33 -11.78 -0.21
N LEU A 189 -11.58 -11.91 0.22
CA LEU A 189 -11.94 -12.19 1.61
C LEU A 189 -11.42 -13.54 2.08
N VAL A 190 -11.50 -14.58 1.25
CA VAL A 190 -10.90 -15.89 1.53
C VAL A 190 -9.40 -15.76 1.74
N MET A 191 -8.70 -15.02 0.85
CA MET A 191 -7.26 -14.81 0.98
C MET A 191 -6.90 -14.01 2.24
N ILE A 192 -7.68 -12.99 2.62
CA ILE A 192 -7.50 -12.27 3.89
C ILE A 192 -7.62 -13.23 5.08
N SER A 193 -8.63 -14.10 5.09
CA SER A 193 -8.83 -15.08 6.16
C SER A 193 -7.66 -16.06 6.26
N MET A 194 -7.19 -16.59 5.13
CA MET A 194 -6.01 -17.47 5.10
C MET A 194 -4.77 -16.78 5.63
N LEU A 195 -4.53 -15.55 5.20
CA LEU A 195 -3.40 -14.74 5.67
C LEU A 195 -3.49 -14.46 7.17
N ARG A 196 -4.68 -14.17 7.70
CA ARG A 196 -4.87 -13.98 9.15
C ARG A 196 -4.56 -15.25 9.95
N LEU A 197 -4.96 -16.42 9.46
CA LEU A 197 -4.63 -17.69 10.10
C LEU A 197 -3.13 -18.02 10.03
N MET A 198 -2.47 -17.72 8.89
CA MET A 198 -1.03 -17.94 8.72
C MET A 198 -0.17 -16.94 9.48
N PHE A 199 -0.65 -15.69 9.60
CA PHE A 199 0.08 -14.57 10.22
C PHE A 199 -0.81 -13.86 11.25
N PRO A 200 -1.03 -14.46 12.44
CA PRO A 200 -1.98 -13.95 13.42
C PRO A 200 -1.75 -12.53 13.89
N LYS A 201 -0.48 -12.07 13.84
CA LYS A 201 -0.07 -10.73 14.31
C LYS A 201 0.12 -9.71 13.18
N ALA A 202 0.05 -10.12 11.91
CA ALA A 202 0.33 -9.23 10.77
C ALA A 202 -0.66 -8.06 10.69
N LEU A 203 -0.15 -6.93 10.22
CA LEU A 203 -0.95 -5.77 9.85
C LEU A 203 -1.54 -6.02 8.45
N ILE A 204 -2.85 -6.22 8.36
CA ILE A 204 -3.56 -6.52 7.11
C ILE A 204 -4.56 -5.38 6.84
N PRO A 205 -4.28 -4.51 5.85
CA PRO A 205 -5.19 -3.44 5.48
C PRO A 205 -6.48 -3.95 4.83
N SER A 206 -7.62 -3.39 5.24
CA SER A 206 -8.83 -3.48 4.44
C SER A 206 -8.78 -2.40 3.35
N THR A 207 -8.50 -2.82 2.12
CA THR A 207 -8.12 -1.92 1.03
C THR A 207 -9.27 -1.13 0.44
N THR A 208 -8.97 0.04 -0.15
CA THR A 208 -9.95 0.84 -0.89
C THR A 208 -10.51 0.11 -2.10
N SER A 209 -9.74 -0.78 -2.73
CA SER A 209 -10.20 -1.59 -3.86
C SER A 209 -11.35 -2.53 -3.49
N LEU A 210 -11.36 -3.11 -2.28
CA LEU A 210 -12.52 -3.85 -1.76
C LEU A 210 -13.77 -2.96 -1.67
N GLY A 211 -13.62 -1.74 -1.13
CA GLY A 211 -14.70 -0.77 -1.04
C GLY A 211 -15.14 -0.20 -2.39
N THR A 212 -14.27 -0.25 -3.41
CA THR A 212 -14.61 0.18 -4.78
C THR A 212 -15.53 -0.82 -5.45
N ILE A 213 -15.30 -2.12 -5.29
CA ILE A 213 -16.12 -3.16 -5.93
C ILE A 213 -17.33 -3.58 -5.11
N ALA A 214 -17.38 -3.26 -3.81
CA ALA A 214 -18.54 -3.48 -2.95
C ALA A 214 -18.61 -2.41 -1.87
N ALA A 215 -19.77 -1.80 -1.69
CA ALA A 215 -19.97 -0.69 -0.75
C ALA A 215 -19.60 -1.05 0.71
N ASP A 216 -19.83 -2.32 1.11
CA ASP A 216 -19.48 -2.90 2.42
C ASP A 216 -18.16 -3.71 2.40
N GLY A 217 -17.40 -3.62 1.29
CA GLY A 217 -16.24 -4.47 1.08
C GLY A 217 -15.16 -4.29 2.14
N ARG A 218 -14.95 -3.07 2.63
CA ARG A 218 -13.95 -2.80 3.68
C ARG A 218 -14.37 -3.37 5.03
N GLU A 219 -15.62 -3.23 5.41
CA GLU A 219 -16.18 -3.77 6.64
C GLU A 219 -16.10 -5.30 6.63
N ARG A 220 -16.47 -5.91 5.53
CA ARG A 220 -16.30 -7.36 5.33
C ARG A 220 -14.83 -7.78 5.43
N GLY A 221 -13.89 -6.96 4.96
CA GLY A 221 -12.47 -7.18 5.15
C GLY A 221 -12.09 -7.34 6.62
N PHE A 222 -12.61 -6.50 7.53
CA PHE A 222 -12.38 -6.63 8.98
C PHE A 222 -12.95 -7.93 9.53
N MET A 223 -14.16 -8.30 9.16
CA MET A 223 -14.78 -9.56 9.59
C MET A 223 -13.99 -10.80 9.14
N HIS A 224 -13.15 -10.67 8.11
CA HIS A 224 -12.31 -11.75 7.58
C HIS A 224 -10.85 -11.67 8.06
N GLY A 225 -10.51 -10.71 8.94
CA GLY A 225 -9.20 -10.65 9.58
C GLY A 225 -8.32 -9.46 9.22
N ALA A 226 -8.78 -8.50 8.40
CA ALA A 226 -8.10 -7.23 8.26
C ALA A 226 -8.15 -6.45 9.60
N ASN A 227 -7.13 -5.64 9.89
CA ASN A 227 -7.03 -4.88 11.13
C ASN A 227 -6.42 -3.47 10.95
N VAL A 228 -6.32 -3.00 9.72
CA VAL A 228 -5.77 -1.68 9.42
C VAL A 228 -6.68 -0.92 8.45
N VAL A 229 -6.91 0.36 8.72
CA VAL A 229 -7.49 1.33 7.78
C VAL A 229 -6.44 2.35 7.38
N MET A 230 -6.46 2.73 6.10
CA MET A 230 -5.51 3.69 5.53
C MET A 230 -6.30 4.80 4.81
N PRO A 231 -6.82 5.80 5.52
CA PRO A 231 -7.49 6.93 4.88
C PRO A 231 -6.47 7.83 4.18
N ASN A 232 -6.91 8.51 3.12
CA ASN A 232 -6.05 9.39 2.33
C ASN A 232 -5.92 10.76 3.02
N LEU A 233 -4.69 11.16 3.35
CA LEU A 233 -4.33 12.46 3.93
C LEU A 233 -3.86 13.49 2.90
N SER A 234 -3.62 13.10 1.64
CA SER A 234 -3.19 14.05 0.61
C SER A 234 -4.17 15.22 0.48
N PRO A 235 -3.72 16.42 0.05
CA PRO A 235 -4.61 17.55 -0.18
C PRO A 235 -5.75 17.18 -1.14
N VAL A 236 -6.98 17.59 -0.84
CA VAL A 236 -8.19 17.26 -1.62
C VAL A 236 -8.01 17.56 -3.10
N SER A 237 -7.34 18.67 -3.42
CA SER A 237 -7.10 19.14 -4.79
C SER A 237 -6.32 18.19 -5.68
N VAL A 238 -5.54 17.26 -5.08
CA VAL A 238 -4.70 16.31 -5.84
C VAL A 238 -5.15 14.85 -5.71
N ARG A 239 -6.10 14.53 -4.83
CA ARG A 239 -6.51 13.13 -4.56
C ARG A 239 -6.98 12.39 -5.81
N LYS A 240 -7.74 13.07 -6.68
CA LYS A 240 -8.25 12.51 -7.95
C LYS A 240 -7.12 12.19 -8.94
N LYS A 241 -5.95 12.85 -8.81
CA LYS A 241 -4.80 12.60 -9.69
C LYS A 241 -4.07 11.30 -9.37
N TYR A 242 -4.34 10.68 -8.21
CA TYR A 242 -3.76 9.41 -7.79
C TYR A 242 -4.73 8.25 -8.02
N GLU A 243 -5.12 8.05 -9.27
CA GLU A 243 -6.08 7.05 -9.70
C GLU A 243 -5.33 5.82 -10.26
N LEU A 244 -5.10 4.84 -9.39
CA LEU A 244 -4.39 3.60 -9.73
C LEU A 244 -5.26 2.65 -10.57
N TYR A 245 -6.58 2.74 -10.42
CA TYR A 245 -7.61 1.95 -11.08
C TYR A 245 -8.91 2.75 -11.17
N ASP A 246 -9.81 2.36 -12.08
CA ASP A 246 -11.06 3.08 -12.32
C ASP A 246 -11.98 3.08 -11.09
N ASN A 247 -12.74 4.17 -10.94
CA ASN A 247 -13.73 4.37 -9.88
C ASN A 247 -13.16 4.27 -8.44
N LYS A 248 -11.88 4.55 -8.27
CA LYS A 248 -11.26 4.56 -6.94
C LYS A 248 -12.00 5.47 -5.98
N ILE A 249 -12.45 4.92 -4.85
CA ILE A 249 -13.14 5.66 -3.79
C ILE A 249 -12.17 6.47 -2.92
N CYS A 250 -12.70 7.30 -2.02
CA CYS A 250 -11.93 8.14 -1.09
C CYS A 250 -11.07 9.20 -1.80
N THR A 251 -11.63 9.82 -2.82
CA THR A 251 -11.01 10.91 -3.59
C THR A 251 -11.51 12.30 -3.18
N GLY A 252 -12.53 12.39 -2.33
CA GLY A 252 -13.13 13.61 -1.79
C GLY A 252 -12.73 13.88 -0.32
N GLU A 253 -13.50 14.76 0.34
CA GLU A 253 -13.31 15.15 1.75
C GLU A 253 -13.66 14.03 2.74
N GLU A 254 -14.37 12.99 2.30
CA GLU A 254 -14.80 11.85 3.09
C GLU A 254 -13.67 10.89 3.53
N SER A 255 -12.43 11.23 3.22
CA SER A 255 -11.28 10.39 3.56
C SER A 255 -10.84 10.56 5.02
N ALA A 256 -9.65 11.12 5.26
CA ALA A 256 -9.08 11.25 6.61
C ALA A 256 -9.85 12.25 7.48
N GLN A 257 -10.36 13.34 6.92
CA GLN A 257 -11.11 14.39 7.62
C GLN A 257 -12.45 13.88 8.16
N CYS A 258 -13.03 12.82 7.57
CA CYS A 258 -14.24 12.20 8.08
C CYS A 258 -13.96 11.03 9.05
N ARG A 259 -13.09 11.26 10.06
CA ARG A 259 -12.78 10.23 11.06
C ARG A 259 -14.04 9.66 11.73
N GLY A 260 -14.98 10.49 12.14
CA GLY A 260 -16.23 10.03 12.72
C GLY A 260 -17.10 9.17 11.80
N CYS A 261 -16.93 9.25 10.48
CA CYS A 261 -17.57 8.32 9.54
C CYS A 261 -16.89 6.94 9.60
N LEU A 262 -15.55 6.91 9.70
CA LEU A 262 -14.80 5.66 9.84
C LEU A 262 -15.12 4.97 11.17
N ASP A 263 -15.19 5.73 12.27
CA ASP A 263 -15.54 5.21 13.60
C ASP A 263 -16.93 4.58 13.58
N ARG A 264 -17.97 5.31 13.13
CA ARG A 264 -19.33 4.77 13.01
C ARG A 264 -19.43 3.52 12.11
N ARG A 265 -18.68 3.49 11.00
CA ARG A 265 -18.65 2.31 10.12
C ARG A 265 -17.98 1.12 10.79
N ALA A 266 -16.91 1.33 11.54
CA ALA A 266 -16.25 0.27 12.30
C ALA A 266 -17.17 -0.26 13.41
N GLU A 267 -17.77 0.63 14.19
CA GLU A 267 -18.70 0.29 15.27
C GLU A 267 -19.91 -0.52 14.80
N ALA A 268 -20.47 -0.17 13.63
CA ALA A 268 -21.60 -0.91 13.03
C ALA A 268 -21.29 -2.39 12.77
N PHE A 269 -20.02 -2.77 12.68
CA PHE A 269 -19.54 -4.14 12.50
C PHE A 269 -18.84 -4.71 13.74
N GLY A 270 -18.93 -4.04 14.89
CA GLY A 270 -18.36 -4.50 16.15
C GLY A 270 -16.86 -4.25 16.33
N PHE A 271 -16.29 -3.30 15.58
CA PHE A 271 -14.88 -2.90 15.67
C PHE A 271 -14.74 -1.50 16.21
N GLN A 272 -13.59 -1.22 16.85
CA GLN A 272 -13.21 0.11 17.31
C GLN A 272 -11.90 0.55 16.64
N ILE A 273 -11.85 1.80 16.16
CA ILE A 273 -10.60 2.40 15.66
C ILE A 273 -9.87 3.01 16.84
N VAL A 274 -8.67 2.51 17.13
CA VAL A 274 -7.83 3.00 18.22
C VAL A 274 -6.82 4.02 17.72
N VAL A 275 -6.40 4.93 18.60
CA VAL A 275 -5.28 5.83 18.38
C VAL A 275 -4.02 5.11 18.84
N ASP A 276 -3.33 4.51 17.91
CA ASP A 276 -2.14 3.72 18.18
C ASP A 276 -1.16 3.82 16.99
N ARG A 277 0.11 3.63 17.26
CA ARG A 277 1.16 3.59 16.25
C ARG A 277 1.01 2.37 15.32
N GLY A 278 0.31 1.33 15.80
CA GLY A 278 0.06 0.10 15.05
C GLY A 278 1.34 -0.65 14.70
N ASP A 279 2.28 -0.75 15.64
CA ASP A 279 3.50 -1.54 15.42
C ASP A 279 3.19 -3.03 15.43
N TYR A 280 3.92 -3.77 14.61
CA TYR A 280 3.92 -5.22 14.70
C TYR A 280 4.58 -5.65 16.02
N ILE A 281 3.82 -6.34 16.86
CA ILE A 281 4.31 -6.87 18.14
C ILE A 281 4.74 -8.32 17.94
N SER A 282 6.05 -8.57 18.00
CA SER A 282 6.66 -9.91 17.86
C SER A 282 6.22 -10.90 18.95
#